data_01c601ff0a054c40c5a665bd2d2d122b
#
_entry.id   01c601ff0a054c40c5a665bd2d2d122b
#
_cell.length_a   1.000
_cell.length_b   1.000
_cell.length_c   1.000
_cell.angle_alpha   90.00
_cell.angle_beta   90.00
_cell.angle_gamma   90.00
#
_symmetry.space_group_name_H-M   'P 1'
#
loop_
_entity.id
_entity.type
_entity.pdbx_description
1 polymer ?
#
loop_
_entity_poly.entity_id
_entity_poly.type
_entity_poly.pdbx_seq_one_letter_code
_entity_poly.pdbx_strand_id
1 'polypeptide(L)'
;MQQTILDKTTSSICPICLKIVPARIFSEDGKVFMEKKCYEHGDFKELYWSDLRLYEKFHKYGCDGQGVDGALEASQGCPYDCGLCQNHLTPTLLGNIDLTRRCNMSCPVCFADSGGRIYEPSLEQIRAMLQNLRNDMPVPCPSVQFSGGEPTISPFFLEATRYAREIGYFFREIELCPRTR
;
A
#
# COMPACT_ATOMS: atom_id res chain seq x y z
N MET A 1 6.66 -22.72 -30.57
CA MET A 1 6.66 -22.17 -29.19
C MET A 1 5.36 -22.61 -28.56
N GLN A 2 5.40 -23.51 -27.57
CA GLN A 2 4.21 -23.91 -26.83
C GLN A 2 3.69 -22.67 -26.09
N GLN A 3 2.45 -22.25 -26.38
CA GLN A 3 1.77 -21.24 -25.57
C GLN A 3 1.55 -21.85 -24.18
N THR A 4 2.16 -21.26 -23.18
CA THR A 4 1.89 -21.61 -21.80
C THR A 4 0.43 -21.25 -21.51
N ILE A 5 -0.38 -22.23 -21.18
CA ILE A 5 -1.77 -22.00 -20.78
C ILE A 5 -1.72 -21.64 -19.30
N LEU A 6 -1.96 -20.36 -18.99
CA LEU A 6 -2.12 -19.90 -17.59
C LEU A 6 -3.52 -20.32 -17.13
N ASP A 7 -3.59 -21.01 -16.02
CA ASP A 7 -4.83 -21.35 -15.33
C ASP A 7 -4.55 -21.49 -13.83
N LYS A 8 -5.02 -20.55 -13.03
CA LYS A 8 -4.72 -20.48 -11.60
C LYS A 8 -5.99 -20.12 -10.81
N THR A 9 -6.30 -20.91 -9.78
CA THR A 9 -7.35 -20.55 -8.82
C THR A 9 -6.81 -19.58 -7.77
N THR A 10 -7.66 -18.65 -7.34
CA THR A 10 -7.37 -17.64 -6.34
C THR A 10 -8.65 -17.18 -5.65
N SER A 11 -8.55 -16.21 -4.79
CA SER A 11 -9.69 -15.50 -4.21
C SER A 11 -9.69 -14.05 -4.67
N SER A 12 -10.86 -13.47 -4.80
CA SER A 12 -11.06 -12.06 -5.12
C SER A 12 -12.23 -11.52 -4.30
N ILE A 13 -12.66 -10.30 -4.56
CA ILE A 13 -13.84 -9.71 -3.95
C ILE A 13 -14.93 -9.49 -4.98
N CYS A 14 -16.18 -9.68 -4.59
CA CYS A 14 -17.32 -9.28 -5.39
C CYS A 14 -17.37 -7.75 -5.51
N PRO A 15 -17.47 -7.17 -6.71
CA PRO A 15 -17.50 -5.72 -6.87
C PRO A 15 -18.77 -5.05 -6.33
N ILE A 16 -19.80 -5.83 -6.00
CA ILE A 16 -21.09 -5.31 -5.52
C ILE A 16 -21.20 -5.43 -3.99
N CYS A 17 -21.00 -6.64 -3.42
CA CYS A 17 -21.18 -6.84 -1.97
C CYS A 17 -19.87 -6.89 -1.19
N LEU A 18 -18.71 -6.77 -1.85
CA LEU A 18 -17.36 -6.80 -1.28
C LEU A 18 -16.99 -8.08 -0.53
N LYS A 19 -17.83 -9.12 -0.58
CA LYS A 19 -17.51 -10.42 0.00
C LYS A 19 -16.39 -11.11 -0.76
N ILE A 20 -15.56 -11.87 -0.05
CA ILE A 20 -14.55 -12.73 -0.68
C ILE A 20 -15.26 -13.80 -1.48
N VAL A 21 -14.84 -13.98 -2.71
CA VAL A 21 -15.40 -14.97 -3.65
C VAL A 21 -14.27 -15.75 -4.32
N PRO A 22 -14.54 -17.02 -4.72
CA PRO A 22 -13.60 -17.77 -5.53
C PRO A 22 -13.39 -17.07 -6.88
N ALA A 23 -12.14 -17.11 -7.34
CA ALA A 23 -11.74 -16.52 -8.61
C ALA A 23 -10.77 -17.44 -9.35
N ARG A 24 -10.69 -17.26 -10.67
CA ARG A 24 -9.79 -17.96 -11.57
C ARG A 24 -9.07 -16.94 -12.46
N ILE A 25 -7.77 -17.06 -12.56
CA ILE A 25 -6.93 -16.28 -13.48
C ILE A 25 -6.51 -17.20 -14.61
N PHE A 26 -6.82 -16.84 -15.85
CA PHE A 26 -6.51 -17.65 -17.01
C PHE A 26 -6.12 -16.81 -18.22
N SER A 27 -5.45 -17.46 -19.19
CA SER A 27 -5.05 -16.81 -20.43
C SER A 27 -6.00 -17.14 -21.58
N GLU A 28 -6.34 -16.12 -22.36
CA GLU A 28 -7.13 -16.21 -23.58
C GLU A 28 -6.62 -15.17 -24.58
N ASP A 29 -6.36 -15.56 -25.81
CA ASP A 29 -5.89 -14.66 -26.89
C ASP A 29 -4.69 -13.77 -26.52
N GLY A 30 -3.72 -14.33 -25.78
CA GLY A 30 -2.51 -13.60 -25.37
C GLY A 30 -2.73 -12.55 -24.27
N LYS A 31 -3.90 -12.53 -23.67
CA LYS A 31 -4.29 -11.71 -22.54
C LYS A 31 -4.56 -12.56 -21.31
N VAL A 32 -4.63 -11.93 -20.14
CA VAL A 32 -4.96 -12.60 -18.89
C VAL A 32 -6.29 -12.04 -18.38
N PHE A 33 -7.20 -12.94 -18.06
CA PHE A 33 -8.51 -12.61 -17.52
C PHE A 33 -8.66 -13.14 -16.10
N MET A 34 -9.53 -12.48 -15.34
CA MET A 34 -10.01 -12.98 -14.05
C MET A 34 -11.51 -13.22 -14.13
N GLU A 35 -11.92 -14.43 -13.78
CA GLU A 35 -13.31 -14.77 -13.55
C GLU A 35 -13.57 -14.87 -12.06
N LYS A 36 -14.69 -14.32 -11.60
CA LYS A 36 -15.16 -14.36 -10.21
C LYS A 36 -16.59 -14.84 -10.17
N LYS A 37 -16.92 -15.63 -9.17
CA LYS A 37 -18.28 -16.11 -8.98
C LYS A 37 -18.83 -15.71 -7.63
N CYS A 38 -19.77 -14.79 -7.64
CA CYS A 38 -20.53 -14.42 -6.44
C CYS A 38 -21.85 -15.17 -6.40
N TYR A 39 -22.15 -15.81 -5.27
CA TYR A 39 -23.40 -16.54 -5.10
C TYR A 39 -24.65 -15.64 -5.21
N GLU A 40 -24.54 -14.38 -4.77
CA GLU A 40 -25.64 -13.41 -4.76
C GLU A 40 -25.72 -12.57 -6.05
N HIS A 41 -24.58 -12.32 -6.73
CA HIS A 41 -24.48 -11.36 -7.83
C HIS A 41 -24.00 -11.95 -9.14
N GLY A 42 -23.82 -13.29 -9.20
CA GLY A 42 -23.46 -13.99 -10.42
C GLY A 42 -21.99 -13.96 -10.78
N ASP A 43 -21.72 -14.13 -12.06
CA ASP A 43 -20.37 -14.32 -12.60
C ASP A 43 -19.86 -12.98 -13.18
N PHE A 44 -18.57 -12.72 -12.96
CA PHE A 44 -17.86 -11.56 -13.49
C PHE A 44 -16.63 -12.04 -14.24
N LYS A 45 -16.40 -11.51 -15.45
CA LYS A 45 -15.16 -11.69 -16.21
C LYS A 45 -14.58 -10.32 -16.54
N GLU A 46 -13.32 -10.14 -16.21
CA GLU A 46 -12.64 -8.87 -16.44
C GLU A 46 -11.23 -9.08 -16.98
N LEU A 47 -10.74 -8.12 -17.75
CA LEU A 47 -9.36 -8.09 -18.21
C LEU A 47 -8.46 -7.81 -17.01
N TYR A 48 -7.63 -8.79 -16.63
CA TYR A 48 -6.68 -8.67 -15.52
C TYR A 48 -5.33 -8.12 -15.99
N TRP A 49 -4.85 -8.55 -17.17
CA TRP A 49 -3.61 -8.09 -17.76
C TRP A 49 -3.68 -8.13 -19.29
N SER A 50 -3.22 -7.09 -19.97
CA SER A 50 -3.36 -6.95 -21.42
C SER A 50 -2.35 -7.75 -22.25
N ASP A 51 -1.26 -8.25 -21.66
CA ASP A 51 -0.23 -9.02 -22.33
C ASP A 51 0.24 -10.18 -21.43
N LEU A 52 -0.01 -11.40 -21.86
CA LEU A 52 0.35 -12.62 -21.12
C LEU A 52 1.86 -12.73 -20.88
N ARG A 53 2.70 -12.36 -21.86
CA ARG A 53 4.17 -12.47 -21.72
C ARG A 53 4.70 -11.51 -20.66
N LEU A 54 4.12 -10.31 -20.58
CA LEU A 54 4.48 -9.36 -19.53
C LEU A 54 4.01 -9.85 -18.17
N TYR A 55 2.80 -10.40 -18.08
CA TYR A 55 2.30 -11.01 -16.85
C TYR A 55 3.23 -12.12 -16.35
N GLU A 56 3.61 -13.07 -17.22
CA GLU A 56 4.55 -14.14 -16.88
C GLU A 56 5.93 -13.62 -16.46
N LYS A 57 6.41 -12.58 -17.15
CA LYS A 57 7.68 -11.93 -16.80
C LYS A 57 7.63 -11.33 -15.40
N PHE A 58 6.59 -10.58 -15.07
CA PHE A 58 6.45 -9.97 -13.75
C PHE A 58 6.18 -10.99 -12.65
N HIS A 59 5.42 -12.03 -12.97
CA HIS A 59 5.10 -13.10 -12.01
C HIS A 59 6.35 -13.85 -11.50
N LYS A 60 7.43 -13.89 -12.29
CA LYS A 60 8.73 -14.46 -11.87
C LYS A 60 9.37 -13.73 -10.69
N TYR A 61 9.00 -12.48 -10.47
CA TYR A 61 9.51 -11.66 -9.36
C TYR A 61 8.55 -11.62 -8.17
N GLY A 62 7.44 -12.32 -8.26
CA GLY A 62 6.52 -12.51 -7.14
C GLY A 62 7.18 -13.39 -6.07
N CYS A 63 7.09 -12.98 -4.82
CA CYS A 63 7.46 -13.80 -3.68
C CYS A 63 6.38 -13.68 -2.61
N ASP A 64 6.14 -14.77 -1.91
CA ASP A 64 5.29 -14.75 -0.73
C ASP A 64 6.04 -14.03 0.39
N GLY A 65 5.35 -13.12 1.07
CA GLY A 65 5.90 -12.44 2.25
C GLY A 65 6.01 -13.41 3.45
N GLN A 66 6.78 -13.01 4.43
CA GLN A 66 6.97 -13.79 5.67
C GLN A 66 5.83 -13.60 6.69
N GLY A 67 4.84 -12.82 6.32
CA GLY A 67 3.79 -12.40 7.26
C GLY A 67 4.21 -11.21 8.12
N VAL A 68 3.30 -10.81 8.98
CA VAL A 68 3.52 -9.77 9.99
C VAL A 68 3.07 -10.34 11.33
N ASP A 69 3.89 -10.21 12.37
CA ASP A 69 3.49 -10.57 13.74
C ASP A 69 2.37 -9.63 14.15
N GLY A 70 1.17 -10.19 14.14
CA GLY A 70 -0.07 -9.47 14.04
C GLY A 70 -0.29 -8.42 15.11
N ALA A 71 -0.31 -7.19 14.69
CA ALA A 71 -0.74 -6.07 15.51
C ALA A 71 -2.26 -6.10 15.78
N LEU A 72 -3.04 -6.78 14.93
CA LEU A 72 -4.50 -6.81 15.00
C LEU A 72 -5.04 -8.24 14.81
N GLU A 73 -6.01 -8.60 15.64
CA GLU A 73 -6.79 -9.81 15.43
C GLU A 73 -7.80 -9.60 14.29
N ALA A 74 -7.83 -10.54 13.35
CA ALA A 74 -8.83 -10.54 12.28
C ALA A 74 -10.15 -11.10 12.83
N SER A 75 -11.19 -10.27 12.87
CA SER A 75 -12.52 -10.65 13.35
C SER A 75 -13.51 -10.94 12.22
N GLN A 76 -13.48 -10.14 11.16
CA GLN A 76 -14.36 -10.24 9.99
C GLN A 76 -13.62 -10.67 8.73
N GLY A 77 -12.29 -10.64 8.73
CA GLY A 77 -11.44 -10.93 7.58
C GLY A 77 -11.37 -9.77 6.57
N CYS A 78 -10.55 -9.95 5.54
CA CYS A 78 -10.45 -8.97 4.45
C CYS A 78 -11.76 -8.89 3.66
N PRO A 79 -12.18 -7.68 3.20
CA PRO A 79 -11.49 -6.40 3.33
C PRO A 79 -11.89 -5.59 4.57
N TYR A 80 -12.62 -6.17 5.51
CA TYR A 80 -13.24 -5.45 6.63
C TYR A 80 -12.27 -5.16 7.77
N ASP A 81 -11.37 -6.09 8.08
CA ASP A 81 -10.28 -5.87 9.05
C ASP A 81 -9.05 -5.30 8.33
N CYS A 82 -9.16 -4.02 7.91
CA CYS A 82 -8.10 -3.36 7.20
C CYS A 82 -7.00 -2.91 8.15
N GLY A 83 -5.85 -3.59 8.09
CA GLY A 83 -4.68 -3.32 8.92
C GLY A 83 -3.66 -4.45 8.81
N LEU A 84 -2.62 -4.39 9.62
CA LEU A 84 -1.60 -5.45 9.70
C LEU A 84 -2.12 -6.56 10.63
N CYS A 85 -3.02 -7.40 10.12
CA CYS A 85 -3.56 -8.55 10.85
C CYS A 85 -2.70 -9.80 10.61
N GLN A 86 -2.97 -10.87 11.37
CA GLN A 86 -2.25 -12.15 11.28
C GLN A 86 -2.30 -12.80 9.87
N ASN A 87 -3.30 -12.44 9.05
CA ASN A 87 -3.42 -12.95 7.68
C ASN A 87 -2.66 -12.10 6.65
N HIS A 88 -2.00 -11.02 7.08
CA HIS A 88 -1.24 -10.15 6.21
C HIS A 88 0.13 -10.75 5.91
N LEU A 89 0.38 -11.09 4.64
CA LEU A 89 1.61 -11.78 4.24
C LEU A 89 2.75 -10.81 3.89
N THR A 90 2.42 -9.62 3.42
CA THR A 90 3.42 -8.67 2.91
C THR A 90 3.84 -7.70 4.00
N PRO A 91 5.15 -7.57 4.33
CA PRO A 91 5.62 -6.59 5.30
C PRO A 91 5.52 -5.16 4.75
N THR A 92 5.44 -4.19 5.64
CA THR A 92 5.52 -2.76 5.28
C THR A 92 6.95 -2.42 4.87
N LEU A 93 7.16 -2.04 3.60
CA LEU A 93 8.48 -1.67 3.09
C LEU A 93 8.73 -0.16 3.12
N LEU A 94 7.66 0.64 3.06
CA LEU A 94 7.70 2.10 3.12
C LEU A 94 6.53 2.59 3.97
N GLY A 95 6.85 3.23 5.08
CA GLY A 95 5.87 3.98 5.88
C GLY A 95 5.70 5.40 5.35
N ASN A 96 4.47 5.84 5.15
CA ASN A 96 4.18 7.21 4.77
C ASN A 96 3.54 7.95 5.97
N ILE A 97 4.19 9.00 6.46
CA ILE A 97 3.76 9.76 7.63
C ILE A 97 3.53 11.21 7.25
N ASP A 98 2.27 11.65 7.38
CA ASP A 98 1.90 13.04 7.17
C ASP A 98 2.29 13.88 8.39
N LEU A 99 3.24 14.80 8.21
CA LEU A 99 3.71 15.68 9.28
C LEU A 99 2.84 16.92 9.48
N THR A 100 2.15 17.36 8.42
CA THR A 100 1.31 18.56 8.47
C THR A 100 0.35 18.60 7.30
N ARG A 101 -0.81 19.20 7.46
CA ARG A 101 -1.69 19.57 6.35
C ARG A 101 -1.44 20.97 5.82
N ARG A 102 -0.54 21.73 6.44
CA ARG A 102 -0.14 23.02 5.89
C ARG A 102 0.72 22.84 4.65
N CYS A 103 0.57 23.74 3.70
CA CYS A 103 1.35 23.78 2.48
C CYS A 103 1.59 25.24 2.06
N ASN A 104 2.77 25.54 1.57
CA ASN A 104 3.12 26.82 0.97
C ASN A 104 2.98 26.82 -0.56
N MET A 105 2.35 25.76 -1.11
CA MET A 105 2.07 25.60 -2.53
C MET A 105 0.56 25.70 -2.79
N SER A 106 0.19 26.08 -4.01
CA SER A 106 -1.21 26.15 -4.48
C SER A 106 -1.35 25.31 -5.75
N CYS A 107 -1.17 23.99 -5.61
CA CYS A 107 -1.28 23.08 -6.73
C CYS A 107 -2.74 23.02 -7.22
N PRO A 108 -3.01 23.09 -8.53
CA PRO A 108 -4.38 23.03 -9.08
C PRO A 108 -5.06 21.68 -8.83
N VAL A 109 -4.27 20.62 -8.64
CA VAL A 109 -4.70 19.30 -8.19
C VAL A 109 -3.78 18.89 -7.04
N CYS A 110 -4.33 18.65 -5.87
CA CYS A 110 -3.59 18.23 -4.69
C CYS A 110 -4.14 16.90 -4.18
N PHE A 111 -3.33 15.86 -4.20
CA PHE A 111 -3.71 14.54 -3.70
C PHE A 111 -3.94 14.53 -2.19
N ALA A 112 -3.16 15.32 -1.44
CA ALA A 112 -3.25 15.41 0.02
C ALA A 112 -4.36 16.35 0.52
N ASP A 113 -5.10 17.01 -0.37
CA ASP A 113 -6.11 18.03 -0.03
C ASP A 113 -5.57 19.04 1.02
N SER A 114 -4.36 19.54 0.74
CA SER A 114 -3.64 20.46 1.63
C SER A 114 -4.25 21.85 1.60
N GLY A 115 -4.20 22.56 2.72
CA GLY A 115 -4.71 23.93 2.85
C GLY A 115 -6.13 24.03 3.42
N GLY A 116 -6.81 22.89 3.66
CA GLY A 116 -8.07 22.82 4.36
C GLY A 116 -7.91 22.91 5.89
N ARG A 117 -8.55 22.01 6.63
CA ARG A 117 -8.44 21.94 8.09
C ARG A 117 -6.99 21.64 8.52
N ILE A 118 -6.39 22.53 9.30
CA ILE A 118 -5.04 22.34 9.81
C ILE A 118 -5.04 21.16 10.78
N TYR A 119 -4.21 20.17 10.49
CA TYR A 119 -3.89 19.07 11.37
C TYR A 119 -2.38 18.86 11.39
N GLU A 120 -1.81 18.78 12.58
CA GLU A 120 -0.39 18.52 12.81
C GLU A 120 -0.28 17.55 13.98
N PRO A 121 0.32 16.38 13.80
CA PRO A 121 0.62 15.49 14.90
C PRO A 121 1.70 16.11 15.80
N SER A 122 1.62 15.83 17.10
CA SER A 122 2.69 16.21 18.02
C SER A 122 3.97 15.40 17.74
N LEU A 123 5.12 15.89 18.20
CA LEU A 123 6.38 15.14 18.06
C LEU A 123 6.30 13.74 18.71
N GLU A 124 5.58 13.62 19.82
CA GLU A 124 5.35 12.32 20.49
C GLU A 124 4.54 11.38 19.62
N GLN A 125 3.49 11.87 18.97
CA GLN A 125 2.69 11.07 18.02
C GLN A 125 3.53 10.64 16.82
N ILE A 126 4.37 11.53 16.27
CA ILE A 126 5.27 11.21 15.16
C ILE A 126 6.26 10.11 15.58
N ARG A 127 6.85 10.24 16.76
CA ARG A 127 7.76 9.21 17.30
C ARG A 127 7.06 7.87 17.51
N ALA A 128 5.84 7.88 18.03
CA ALA A 128 5.04 6.68 18.21
C ALA A 128 4.72 5.99 16.88
N MET A 129 4.32 6.75 15.84
CA MET A 129 4.07 6.20 14.51
C MET A 129 5.34 5.57 13.91
N LEU A 130 6.48 6.24 14.01
CA LEU A 130 7.77 5.73 13.55
C LEU A 130 8.15 4.44 14.30
N GLN A 131 8.00 4.43 15.63
CA GLN A 131 8.33 3.27 16.43
C GLN A 131 7.41 2.09 16.13
N ASN A 132 6.13 2.31 15.94
CA ASN A 132 5.17 1.24 15.62
C ASN A 132 5.55 0.54 14.31
N LEU A 133 5.88 1.29 13.25
CA LEU A 133 6.32 0.72 11.98
C LEU A 133 7.65 -0.05 12.11
N ARG A 134 8.55 0.36 13.01
CA ARG A 134 9.82 -0.36 13.29
C ARG A 134 9.63 -1.60 14.14
N ASN A 135 8.54 -1.66 14.90
CA ASN A 135 8.22 -2.83 15.73
C ASN A 135 7.55 -3.96 14.93
N ASP A 136 7.19 -3.73 13.67
CA ASP A 136 6.67 -4.79 12.81
C ASP A 136 7.71 -5.92 12.67
N MET A 137 7.28 -7.15 12.91
CA MET A 137 8.13 -8.34 12.82
C MET A 137 7.50 -9.35 11.85
N PRO A 138 8.24 -10.24 11.23
CA PRO A 138 9.69 -10.45 11.34
C PRO A 138 10.54 -9.45 10.54
N VAL A 139 9.91 -8.62 9.70
CA VAL A 139 10.61 -7.64 8.87
C VAL A 139 10.19 -6.22 9.29
N PRO A 140 10.99 -5.53 10.11
CA PRO A 140 10.75 -4.14 10.47
C PRO A 140 10.68 -3.25 9.22
N CYS A 141 9.75 -2.29 9.20
CA CYS A 141 9.65 -1.34 8.09
C CYS A 141 11.01 -0.62 7.87
N PRO A 142 11.68 -0.79 6.71
CA PRO A 142 13.04 -0.31 6.52
C PRO A 142 13.11 1.18 6.15
N SER A 143 12.06 1.74 5.59
CA SER A 143 12.08 3.11 5.05
C SER A 143 10.83 3.88 5.42
N VAL A 144 10.98 5.20 5.52
CA VAL A 144 9.88 6.13 5.79
C VAL A 144 9.96 7.31 4.83
N GLN A 145 8.79 7.77 4.42
CA GLN A 145 8.59 9.01 3.68
C GLN A 145 7.76 9.96 4.53
N PHE A 146 8.20 11.20 4.66
CA PHE A 146 7.40 12.25 5.24
C PHE A 146 6.62 12.97 4.15
N SER A 147 5.32 13.16 4.39
CA SER A 147 4.39 13.76 3.44
C SER A 147 3.35 14.62 4.16
N GLY A 148 2.21 14.84 3.51
CA GLY A 148 1.12 15.69 3.95
C GLY A 148 0.91 16.84 2.99
N GLY A 149 0.94 18.08 3.49
CA GLY A 149 1.06 19.27 2.66
C GLY A 149 2.49 19.44 2.16
N GLU A 150 3.23 20.39 2.73
CA GLU A 150 4.68 20.49 2.53
C GLU A 150 5.37 20.11 3.85
N PRO A 151 5.94 18.90 3.95
CA PRO A 151 6.45 18.39 5.22
C PRO A 151 7.59 19.24 5.81
N THR A 152 8.36 19.95 4.97
CA THR A 152 9.50 20.77 5.42
C THR A 152 9.09 22.02 6.20
N ILE A 153 7.83 22.44 6.12
CA ILE A 153 7.30 23.55 6.94
C ILE A 153 6.74 23.09 8.29
N SER A 154 6.69 21.77 8.54
CA SER A 154 6.36 21.27 9.87
C SER A 154 7.42 21.68 10.88
N PRO A 155 7.04 22.18 12.07
CA PRO A 155 8.01 22.54 13.11
C PRO A 155 8.83 21.34 13.61
N PHE A 156 8.32 20.13 13.39
CA PHE A 156 8.92 18.88 13.84
C PHE A 156 9.69 18.14 12.76
N PHE A 157 9.80 18.67 11.54
CA PHE A 157 10.44 17.98 10.41
C PHE A 157 11.87 17.50 10.73
N LEU A 158 12.70 18.39 11.29
CA LEU A 158 14.09 18.04 11.60
C LEU A 158 14.20 17.02 12.74
N GLU A 159 13.39 17.18 13.78
CA GLU A 159 13.38 16.25 14.91
C GLU A 159 12.86 14.87 14.48
N ALA A 160 11.80 14.83 13.68
CA ALA A 160 11.25 13.59 13.12
C ALA A 160 12.30 12.87 12.25
N THR A 161 13.02 13.62 11.42
CA THR A 161 14.09 13.08 10.55
C THR A 161 15.25 12.53 11.37
N ARG A 162 15.71 13.23 12.40
CA ARG A 162 16.76 12.74 13.30
C ARG A 162 16.33 11.47 14.02
N TYR A 163 15.14 11.49 14.62
CA TYR A 163 14.63 10.33 15.34
C TYR A 163 14.45 9.11 14.44
N ALA A 164 13.89 9.27 13.24
CA ALA A 164 13.76 8.17 12.29
C ALA A 164 15.13 7.57 11.95
N ARG A 165 16.15 8.40 11.74
CA ARG A 165 17.52 7.94 11.50
C ARG A 165 18.13 7.20 12.71
N GLU A 166 17.92 7.73 13.91
CA GLU A 166 18.40 7.12 15.17
C GLU A 166 17.84 5.68 15.37
N ILE A 167 16.55 5.46 15.03
CA ILE A 167 15.94 4.16 15.15
C ILE A 167 16.12 3.26 13.91
N GLY A 168 16.94 3.68 12.94
CA GLY A 168 17.45 2.84 11.85
C GLY A 168 16.65 2.85 10.56
N TYR A 169 15.90 3.92 10.26
CA TYR A 169 15.29 4.08 8.95
C TYR A 169 16.31 4.50 7.89
N PHE A 170 16.12 3.97 6.67
CA PHE A 170 16.77 4.50 5.48
C PHE A 170 15.92 5.62 4.91
N PHE A 171 16.52 6.80 4.70
CA PHE A 171 15.85 7.88 3.98
C PHE A 171 16.07 7.73 2.48
N ARG A 172 14.98 7.65 1.71
CA ARG A 172 14.99 8.09 0.32
C ARG A 172 14.68 9.59 0.30
N GLU A 173 15.20 10.24 -0.72
CA GLU A 173 15.04 11.69 -0.90
C GLU A 173 13.57 12.11 -0.77
N ILE A 174 13.36 13.22 -0.08
CA ILE A 174 12.06 13.89 -0.01
C ILE A 174 11.76 14.39 -1.42
N GLU A 175 10.70 13.88 -2.05
CA GLU A 175 10.20 14.47 -3.27
C GLU A 175 9.60 15.86 -2.94
N LEU A 176 10.47 16.87 -3.00
CA LEU A 176 10.01 18.24 -3.06
C LEU A 176 9.31 18.43 -4.40
N CYS A 177 8.05 18.84 -4.37
CA CYS A 177 7.33 19.20 -5.59
C CYS A 177 8.17 20.25 -6.37
N PRO A 178 8.59 19.96 -7.62
CA PRO A 178 9.44 20.92 -8.36
C PRO A 178 8.64 22.20 -8.54
N ARG A 179 9.20 23.32 -8.10
CA ARG A 179 8.65 24.65 -8.37
C ARG A 179 8.55 24.80 -9.89
N THR A 180 7.37 24.70 -10.45
CA THR A 180 7.10 25.20 -11.81
C THR A 180 7.18 26.73 -11.72
N ARG A 181 8.20 27.31 -12.37
CA ARG A 181 8.31 28.75 -12.58
C ARG A 181 7.23 29.23 -13.55
#